data_28774d93c2c0cf3f1452408b4dd15b7b
#
_entry.id   28774d93c2c0cf3f1452408b4dd15b7b
#
_cell.length_a   1.000
_cell.length_b   1.000
_cell.length_c   1.000
_cell.angle_alpha   90.00
_cell.angle_beta   90.00
_cell.angle_gamma   90.00
#
_symmetry.space_group_name_H-M   'P 1'
#
loop_
_entity.id
_entity.type
_entity.pdbx_description
1 polymer ?
#
loop_
_entity_poly.entity_id
_entity_poly.type
_entity_poly.pdbx_seq_one_letter_code
_entity_poly.pdbx_strand_id
1 'polypeptide(L)'
;MSPAEKRRKKIVELLKQSDRPIKGGDLSEMFDVSRQIIVKDISHLKTQDYPIHSTSKGYFFNDKPQGRPFKRVIMCEHDDTQIEKELTSIVENGAMIDNVSVEHPIYGTIQAELMIESIENIQSFVEDMAKYQGTMLAELTDLIHLHTISADSEKILDNAVRDLQQQGFIVDVQS
;
A
#
# COMPACT_ATOMS: atom_id res chain seq x y z
N MET A 1 24.71 24.32 -4.77
CA MET A 1 23.68 23.28 -4.60
C MET A 1 23.97 22.14 -5.56
N SER A 2 24.12 20.92 -5.05
CA SER A 2 24.37 19.73 -5.87
C SER A 2 23.15 19.36 -6.72
N PRO A 3 23.32 18.54 -7.78
CA PRO A 3 22.18 18.03 -8.54
C PRO A 3 21.16 17.28 -7.66
N ALA A 4 21.65 16.52 -6.68
CA ALA A 4 20.77 15.80 -5.76
C ALA A 4 19.98 16.74 -4.85
N GLU A 5 20.61 17.80 -4.34
CA GLU A 5 19.92 18.80 -3.52
C GLU A 5 18.84 19.54 -4.31
N LYS A 6 19.16 19.93 -5.56
CA LYS A 6 18.18 20.56 -6.46
C LYS A 6 17.00 19.64 -6.73
N ARG A 7 17.27 18.36 -6.98
CA ARG A 7 16.23 17.36 -7.23
C ARG A 7 15.33 17.19 -6.01
N ARG A 8 15.90 17.01 -4.82
CA ARG A 8 15.13 16.86 -3.58
C ARG A 8 14.24 18.06 -3.29
N LYS A 9 14.77 19.27 -3.50
CA LYS A 9 13.98 20.50 -3.34
C LYS A 9 12.78 20.50 -4.30
N LYS A 10 13.00 20.09 -5.54
CA LYS A 10 11.94 20.04 -6.56
C LYS A 10 10.91 18.95 -6.26
N ILE A 11 11.32 17.82 -5.73
CA ILE A 11 10.42 16.76 -5.26
C ILE A 11 9.47 17.31 -4.19
N VAL A 12 10.00 18.03 -3.19
CA VAL A 12 9.17 18.63 -2.13
C VAL A 12 8.15 19.60 -2.73
N GLU A 13 8.56 20.46 -3.67
CA GLU A 13 7.66 21.40 -4.33
C GLU A 13 6.53 20.68 -5.08
N LEU A 14 6.87 19.62 -5.82
CA LEU A 14 5.88 18.82 -6.56
C LEU A 14 4.89 18.14 -5.64
N LEU A 15 5.36 17.54 -4.55
CA LEU A 15 4.49 16.85 -3.59
C LEU A 15 3.58 17.85 -2.87
N LYS A 16 4.07 19.05 -2.53
CA LYS A 16 3.25 20.09 -1.90
C LYS A 16 2.12 20.59 -2.79
N GLN A 17 2.35 20.64 -4.09
CA GLN A 17 1.39 21.15 -5.06
C GLN A 17 0.39 20.08 -5.52
N SER A 18 0.69 18.82 -5.32
CA SER A 18 -0.15 17.72 -5.77
C SER A 18 -1.26 17.42 -4.77
N ASP A 19 -2.48 17.23 -5.26
CA ASP A 19 -3.63 16.73 -4.50
C ASP A 19 -3.75 15.20 -4.58
N ARG A 20 -2.85 14.55 -5.30
CA ARG A 20 -2.79 13.09 -5.49
C ARG A 20 -1.41 12.57 -5.13
N PRO A 21 -1.32 11.27 -4.76
CA PRO A 21 -0.01 10.66 -4.56
C PRO A 21 0.78 10.64 -5.88
N ILE A 22 2.08 10.87 -5.80
CA ILE A 22 2.97 10.79 -6.96
C ILE A 22 3.82 9.53 -6.82
N LYS A 23 3.75 8.65 -7.81
CA LYS A 23 4.51 7.40 -7.81
C LYS A 23 6.01 7.66 -7.96
N GLY A 24 6.82 6.83 -7.29
CA GLY A 24 8.27 6.88 -7.42
C GLY A 24 8.73 6.69 -8.86
N GLY A 25 8.04 5.84 -9.64
CA GLY A 25 8.31 5.66 -11.07
C GLY A 25 8.10 6.94 -11.87
N ASP A 26 7.05 7.70 -11.58
CA ASP A 26 6.79 8.97 -12.25
C ASP A 26 7.87 10.00 -11.91
N LEU A 27 8.28 10.07 -10.66
CA LEU A 27 9.39 10.95 -10.26
C LEU A 27 10.70 10.55 -10.93
N SER A 28 10.97 9.25 -11.06
CA SER A 28 12.18 8.78 -11.73
C SER A 28 12.22 9.20 -13.21
N GLU A 29 11.09 9.16 -13.89
CA GLU A 29 10.96 9.63 -15.27
C GLU A 29 11.13 11.15 -15.38
N MET A 30 10.48 11.91 -14.51
CA MET A 30 10.56 13.38 -14.50
C MET A 30 11.98 13.88 -14.32
N PHE A 31 12.77 13.21 -13.49
CA PHE A 31 14.14 13.64 -13.16
C PHE A 31 15.22 12.86 -13.90
N ASP A 32 14.85 11.93 -14.75
CA ASP A 32 15.77 11.08 -15.51
C ASP A 32 16.80 10.41 -14.60
N VAL A 33 16.33 9.80 -13.54
CA VAL A 33 17.13 9.02 -12.58
C VAL A 33 16.45 7.69 -12.32
N SER A 34 17.18 6.75 -11.71
CA SER A 34 16.61 5.46 -11.36
C SER A 34 15.59 5.61 -10.22
N ARG A 35 14.68 4.64 -10.12
CA ARG A 35 13.75 4.56 -8.99
C ARG A 35 14.47 4.45 -7.66
N GLN A 36 15.59 3.74 -7.61
CA GLN A 36 16.45 3.62 -6.43
C GLN A 36 16.93 5.01 -5.94
N ILE A 37 17.29 5.89 -6.85
CA ILE A 37 17.69 7.26 -6.51
C ILE A 37 16.53 8.03 -5.89
N ILE A 38 15.33 7.88 -6.44
CA ILE A 38 14.13 8.50 -5.85
C ILE A 38 13.87 7.98 -4.44
N VAL A 39 13.94 6.67 -4.23
CA VAL A 39 13.78 6.07 -2.89
C VAL A 39 14.80 6.67 -1.91
N LYS A 40 16.04 6.80 -2.34
CA LYS A 40 17.11 7.40 -1.53
C LYS A 40 16.83 8.88 -1.23
N ASP A 41 16.37 9.64 -2.21
CA ASP A 41 15.99 11.04 -2.01
C ASP A 41 14.84 11.19 -1.01
N ILE A 42 13.79 10.39 -1.14
CA ILE A 42 12.66 10.39 -0.20
C ILE A 42 13.13 10.04 1.21
N SER A 43 13.96 9.00 1.33
CA SER A 43 14.51 8.61 2.63
C SER A 43 15.32 9.73 3.25
N HIS A 44 16.14 10.42 2.46
CA HIS A 44 16.92 11.56 2.92
C HIS A 44 16.01 12.72 3.39
N LEU A 45 14.97 13.03 2.62
CA LEU A 45 14.00 14.07 3.00
C LEU A 45 13.29 13.72 4.32
N LYS A 46 12.95 12.45 4.53
CA LYS A 46 12.36 12.01 5.80
C LYS A 46 13.30 12.21 7.00
N THR A 47 14.60 12.06 6.80
CA THR A 47 15.57 12.34 7.86
C THR A 47 15.65 13.82 8.23
N GLN A 48 15.18 14.69 7.34
CA GLN A 48 15.11 16.14 7.56
C GLN A 48 13.73 16.59 8.03
N ASP A 49 12.93 15.65 8.53
CA ASP A 49 11.59 15.88 9.08
C ASP A 49 10.55 16.41 8.08
N TYR A 50 10.78 16.23 6.78
CA TYR A 50 9.72 16.50 5.80
C TYR A 50 8.58 15.50 5.99
N PRO A 51 7.31 15.96 6.10
CA PRO A 51 6.16 15.09 6.34
C PRO A 51 5.71 14.40 5.05
N ILE A 52 6.50 13.46 4.58
CA ILE A 52 6.23 12.66 3.39
C ILE A 52 5.73 11.29 3.83
N HIS A 53 4.56 10.88 3.30
CA HIS A 53 3.96 9.57 3.54
C HIS A 53 4.08 8.71 2.29
N SER A 54 4.42 7.44 2.48
CA SER A 54 4.58 6.48 1.40
C SER A 54 3.42 5.50 1.39
N THR A 55 2.80 5.28 0.24
CA THR A 55 1.74 4.30 0.04
C THR A 55 1.98 3.53 -1.25
N SER A 56 1.18 2.48 -1.50
CA SER A 56 1.24 1.76 -2.77
C SER A 56 0.87 2.62 -3.98
N LYS A 57 0.17 3.74 -3.76
CA LYS A 57 -0.22 4.67 -4.82
C LYS A 57 0.80 5.79 -5.03
N GLY A 58 1.83 5.88 -4.20
CA GLY A 58 2.87 6.89 -4.29
C GLY A 58 3.05 7.68 -3.00
N TYR A 59 3.68 8.84 -3.14
CA TYR A 59 4.06 9.70 -2.03
C TYR A 59 3.11 10.87 -1.88
N PHE A 60 2.75 11.19 -0.62
CA PHE A 60 1.96 12.36 -0.22
C PHE A 60 2.80 13.31 0.62
N PHE A 61 2.43 14.58 0.62
CA PHE A 61 3.03 15.58 1.50
C PHE A 61 1.97 16.15 2.45
N ASN A 62 2.28 16.23 3.74
CA ASN A 62 1.46 16.79 4.83
C ASN A 62 0.26 15.94 5.25
N ASP A 63 -0.52 15.38 4.32
CA ASP A 63 -1.74 14.68 4.65
C ASP A 63 -1.47 13.20 4.89
N LYS A 64 -1.80 12.72 6.11
CA LYS A 64 -1.71 11.30 6.42
C LYS A 64 -2.85 10.56 5.70
N PRO A 65 -2.55 9.52 4.91
CA PRO A 65 -3.60 8.73 4.27
C PRO A 65 -4.55 8.12 5.29
N GLN A 66 -5.85 8.22 5.05
CA GLN A 66 -6.87 7.71 5.95
C GLN A 66 -7.84 6.80 5.21
N GLY A 67 -8.24 5.72 5.88
CA GLY A 67 -9.31 4.87 5.41
C GLY A 67 -10.70 5.47 5.68
N ARG A 68 -11.73 4.70 5.34
CA ARG A 68 -13.14 5.07 5.53
C ARG A 68 -13.55 4.86 7.00
N PRO A 69 -14.76 5.35 7.42
CA PRO A 69 -15.14 5.40 8.84
C PRO A 69 -15.23 4.05 9.56
N PHE A 70 -15.76 3.01 8.87
CA PHE A 70 -15.89 1.68 9.46
C PHE A 70 -14.69 0.84 9.07
N LYS A 71 -14.07 0.21 10.05
CA LYS A 71 -12.85 -0.57 9.82
C LYS A 71 -12.98 -1.97 10.40
N ARG A 72 -12.28 -2.90 9.76
CA ARG A 72 -12.17 -4.28 10.24
C ARG A 72 -10.82 -4.85 9.88
N VAL A 73 -10.22 -5.57 10.81
CA VAL A 73 -8.98 -6.30 10.55
C VAL A 73 -9.33 -7.74 10.22
N ILE A 74 -8.78 -8.24 9.12
CA ILE A 74 -8.98 -9.62 8.67
C ILE A 74 -7.63 -10.32 8.56
N MET A 75 -7.61 -11.62 8.82
CA MET A 75 -6.42 -12.45 8.67
C MET A 75 -6.60 -13.36 7.46
N CYS A 76 -5.67 -13.25 6.52
CA CYS A 76 -5.71 -13.95 5.25
C CYS A 76 -4.49 -14.84 5.06
N GLU A 77 -4.66 -15.88 4.25
CA GLU A 77 -3.59 -16.78 3.84
C GLU A 77 -3.76 -17.14 2.36
N HIS A 78 -2.82 -16.76 1.53
CA HIS A 78 -2.76 -17.16 0.12
C HIS A 78 -1.39 -16.80 -0.45
N ASP A 79 -1.04 -17.41 -1.59
CA ASP A 79 0.19 -17.11 -2.30
C ASP A 79 0.03 -15.88 -3.24
N ASP A 80 1.12 -15.53 -3.93
CA ASP A 80 1.16 -14.36 -4.81
C ASP A 80 0.26 -14.48 -6.05
N THR A 81 -0.11 -15.70 -6.45
CA THR A 81 -1.00 -15.91 -7.60
C THR A 81 -2.43 -15.47 -7.30
N GLN A 82 -2.78 -15.26 -6.04
CA GLN A 82 -4.13 -14.94 -5.59
C GLN A 82 -4.30 -13.50 -5.08
N ILE A 83 -3.25 -12.68 -5.13
CA ILE A 83 -3.31 -11.27 -4.68
C ILE A 83 -4.44 -10.52 -5.36
N GLU A 84 -4.50 -10.56 -6.68
CA GLU A 84 -5.49 -9.83 -7.47
C GLU A 84 -6.90 -10.24 -7.10
N LYS A 85 -7.14 -11.54 -6.94
CA LYS A 85 -8.46 -12.08 -6.60
C LYS A 85 -8.91 -11.65 -5.20
N GLU A 86 -8.03 -11.68 -4.22
CA GLU A 86 -8.32 -11.21 -2.86
C GLU A 86 -8.69 -9.73 -2.85
N LEU A 87 -7.84 -8.90 -3.42
CA LEU A 87 -8.06 -7.44 -3.44
C LEU A 87 -9.32 -7.07 -4.22
N THR A 88 -9.57 -7.74 -5.34
CA THR A 88 -10.76 -7.53 -6.17
C THR A 88 -12.04 -7.83 -5.40
N SER A 89 -12.08 -8.92 -4.64
CA SER A 89 -13.25 -9.26 -3.81
C SER A 89 -13.57 -8.16 -2.80
N ILE A 90 -12.56 -7.57 -2.20
CA ILE A 90 -12.75 -6.47 -1.23
C ILE A 90 -13.30 -5.23 -1.92
N VAL A 91 -12.66 -4.82 -3.01
CA VAL A 91 -13.01 -3.60 -3.73
C VAL A 91 -14.39 -3.70 -4.40
N GLU A 92 -14.73 -4.83 -4.99
CA GLU A 92 -16.02 -5.04 -5.64
C GLU A 92 -17.20 -4.97 -4.66
N ASN A 93 -16.96 -5.29 -3.39
CA ASN A 93 -17.97 -5.12 -2.34
C ASN A 93 -18.10 -3.67 -1.86
N GLY A 94 -17.26 -2.77 -2.34
CA GLY A 94 -17.28 -1.36 -1.98
C GLY A 94 -16.36 -0.99 -0.81
N ALA A 95 -15.49 -1.91 -0.39
CA ALA A 95 -14.52 -1.65 0.68
C ALA A 95 -13.17 -1.20 0.10
N MET A 96 -12.36 -0.62 0.96
CA MET A 96 -11.01 -0.18 0.67
C MET A 96 -10.02 -1.04 1.45
N ILE A 97 -8.89 -1.37 0.86
CA ILE A 97 -7.78 -2.00 1.57
C ILE A 97 -6.86 -0.88 2.06
N ASP A 98 -6.87 -0.62 3.36
CA ASP A 98 -6.05 0.43 3.96
C ASP A 98 -4.58 0.05 3.98
N ASN A 99 -4.28 -1.17 4.43
CA ASN A 99 -2.91 -1.63 4.61
C ASN A 99 -2.79 -3.15 4.49
N VAL A 100 -1.55 -3.62 4.52
CA VAL A 100 -1.19 -5.01 4.77
C VAL A 100 -0.19 -5.03 5.92
N SER A 101 -0.33 -5.96 6.84
CA SER A 101 0.64 -6.15 7.91
C SER A 101 0.92 -7.63 8.16
N VAL A 102 2.10 -7.89 8.71
CA VAL A 102 2.50 -9.22 9.14
C VAL A 102 3.14 -9.12 10.52
N GLU A 103 2.99 -10.16 11.33
CA GLU A 103 3.63 -10.26 12.63
C GLU A 103 4.93 -11.05 12.50
N HIS A 104 6.04 -10.35 12.46
CA HIS A 104 7.36 -10.96 12.31
C HIS A 104 7.94 -11.29 13.69
N PRO A 105 8.51 -12.50 13.90
CA PRO A 105 8.96 -12.90 15.23
C PRO A 105 10.11 -12.06 15.78
N ILE A 106 10.89 -11.39 14.91
CA ILE A 106 12.01 -10.54 15.33
C ILE A 106 11.66 -9.07 15.27
N TYR A 107 11.06 -8.61 14.15
CA TYR A 107 10.78 -7.19 13.94
C TYR A 107 9.45 -6.72 14.51
N GLY A 108 8.59 -7.64 14.97
CA GLY A 108 7.24 -7.30 15.39
C GLY A 108 6.34 -7.03 14.20
N THR A 109 5.43 -6.08 14.31
CA THR A 109 4.52 -5.73 13.22
C THR A 109 5.25 -4.99 12.11
N ILE A 110 5.20 -5.55 10.90
CA ILE A 110 5.66 -4.86 9.69
C ILE A 110 4.42 -4.52 8.88
N GLN A 111 4.23 -3.22 8.59
CA GLN A 111 3.03 -2.73 7.94
C GLN A 111 3.37 -1.85 6.74
N ALA A 112 2.62 -2.03 5.66
CA ALA A 112 2.69 -1.18 4.48
C ALA A 112 1.33 -0.56 4.19
N GLU A 113 1.30 0.74 3.92
CA GLU A 113 0.07 1.45 3.56
C GLU A 113 -0.25 1.18 2.09
N LEU A 114 -1.43 0.64 1.80
CA LEU A 114 -1.86 0.32 0.45
C LEU A 114 -2.81 1.39 -0.10
N MET A 115 -3.87 1.69 0.61
CA MET A 115 -4.90 2.65 0.22
C MET A 115 -5.55 2.31 -1.13
N ILE A 116 -5.81 1.02 -1.35
CA ILE A 116 -6.39 0.50 -2.59
C ILE A 116 -7.92 0.53 -2.50
N GLU A 117 -8.57 1.23 -3.44
CA GLU A 117 -10.02 1.42 -3.42
C GLU A 117 -10.69 1.19 -4.77
N SER A 118 -9.95 0.86 -5.82
CA SER A 118 -10.48 0.65 -7.16
C SER A 118 -9.79 -0.50 -7.88
N ILE A 119 -10.44 -1.03 -8.91
CA ILE A 119 -9.85 -2.05 -9.78
C ILE A 119 -8.58 -1.51 -10.46
N GLU A 120 -8.59 -0.24 -10.84
CA GLU A 120 -7.41 0.41 -11.43
C GLU A 120 -6.23 0.43 -10.46
N ASN A 121 -6.47 0.71 -9.18
CA ASN A 121 -5.44 0.64 -8.15
C ASN A 121 -4.87 -0.78 -8.02
N ILE A 122 -5.72 -1.80 -8.09
CA ILE A 122 -5.30 -3.20 -8.01
C ILE A 122 -4.41 -3.56 -9.20
N GLN A 123 -4.83 -3.22 -10.41
CA GLN A 123 -4.05 -3.48 -11.62
C GLN A 123 -2.69 -2.81 -11.56
N SER A 124 -2.65 -1.56 -11.16
CA SER A 124 -1.41 -0.81 -10.99
C SER A 124 -0.48 -1.45 -9.95
N PHE A 125 -1.04 -1.90 -8.83
CA PHE A 125 -0.29 -2.59 -7.78
C PHE A 125 0.31 -3.91 -8.27
N VAL A 126 -0.48 -4.74 -8.96
CA VAL A 126 -0.03 -6.01 -9.52
C VAL A 126 1.05 -5.80 -10.58
N GLU A 127 0.87 -4.81 -11.46
CA GLU A 127 1.88 -4.45 -12.46
C GLU A 127 3.19 -4.00 -11.83
N ASP A 128 3.13 -3.16 -10.77
CA ASP A 128 4.31 -2.72 -10.06
C ASP A 128 5.03 -3.88 -9.38
N MET A 129 4.29 -4.81 -8.78
CA MET A 129 4.87 -6.02 -8.18
C MET A 129 5.63 -6.85 -9.22
N ALA A 130 5.06 -7.04 -10.41
CA ALA A 130 5.71 -7.77 -11.49
C ALA A 130 6.91 -7.00 -12.07
N LYS A 131 6.74 -5.71 -12.34
CA LYS A 131 7.77 -4.86 -12.97
C LYS A 131 9.03 -4.71 -12.11
N TYR A 132 8.85 -4.57 -10.80
CA TYR A 132 9.95 -4.36 -9.86
C TYR A 132 10.34 -5.61 -9.09
N GLN A 133 9.86 -6.78 -9.52
CA GLN A 133 10.13 -8.08 -8.88
C GLN A 133 9.85 -8.02 -7.37
N GLY A 134 8.74 -7.36 -7.02
CA GLY A 134 8.34 -7.19 -5.64
C GLY A 134 8.00 -8.52 -4.98
N THR A 135 8.37 -8.66 -3.73
CA THR A 135 8.04 -9.80 -2.89
C THR A 135 6.86 -9.43 -1.99
N MET A 136 5.88 -10.32 -1.86
CA MET A 136 4.79 -10.13 -0.92
C MET A 136 5.31 -10.05 0.51
N LEU A 137 4.81 -9.10 1.28
CA LEU A 137 5.11 -9.00 2.70
C LEU A 137 4.77 -10.31 3.45
N ALA A 138 3.68 -10.97 3.05
CA ALA A 138 3.22 -12.23 3.62
C ALA A 138 4.23 -13.39 3.49
N GLU A 139 5.15 -13.35 2.54
CA GLU A 139 6.19 -14.37 2.40
C GLU A 139 7.13 -14.42 3.62
N LEU A 140 7.20 -13.34 4.38
CA LEU A 140 7.98 -13.29 5.62
C LEU A 140 7.35 -14.10 6.75
N THR A 141 6.08 -14.48 6.65
CA THR A 141 5.28 -15.12 7.71
C THR A 141 4.42 -16.26 7.19
N ASP A 142 4.98 -17.11 6.34
CA ASP A 142 4.31 -18.29 5.78
C ASP A 142 2.97 -17.97 5.12
N LEU A 143 2.89 -16.85 4.39
CA LEU A 143 1.72 -16.37 3.65
C LEU A 143 0.57 -15.84 4.51
N ILE A 144 0.68 -15.88 5.83
CA ILE A 144 -0.31 -15.30 6.74
C ILE A 144 -0.11 -13.79 6.85
N HIS A 145 -1.15 -13.03 6.57
CA HIS A 145 -1.10 -11.58 6.64
C HIS A 145 -2.42 -11.00 7.12
N LEU A 146 -2.36 -9.76 7.58
CA LEU A 146 -3.51 -9.01 8.03
C LEU A 146 -3.79 -7.87 7.06
N HIS A 147 -5.06 -7.59 6.81
CA HIS A 147 -5.49 -6.37 6.16
C HIS A 147 -6.40 -5.60 7.11
N THR A 148 -6.20 -4.29 7.22
CA THR A 148 -7.26 -3.41 7.67
C THR A 148 -8.04 -3.01 6.42
N ILE A 149 -9.32 -3.35 6.40
CA ILE A 149 -10.24 -2.92 5.37
C ILE A 149 -11.19 -1.90 5.96
N SER A 150 -11.65 -0.96 5.14
CA SER A 150 -12.54 0.10 5.58
C SER A 150 -13.65 0.35 4.57
N ALA A 151 -14.77 0.85 5.05
CA ALA A 151 -15.95 1.09 4.21
C ALA A 151 -16.85 2.16 4.83
N ASP A 152 -17.84 2.59 4.06
CA ASP A 152 -18.84 3.57 4.50
C ASP A 152 -19.95 2.93 5.35
N SER A 153 -20.03 1.60 5.42
CA SER A 153 -20.99 0.87 6.26
C SER A 153 -20.44 -0.47 6.73
N GLU A 154 -20.96 -0.95 7.85
CA GLU A 154 -20.67 -2.29 8.38
C GLU A 154 -21.09 -3.39 7.44
N LYS A 155 -22.22 -3.20 6.74
CA LYS A 155 -22.76 -4.18 5.79
C LYS A 155 -21.78 -4.46 4.65
N ILE A 156 -21.09 -3.43 4.15
CA ILE A 156 -20.07 -3.59 3.11
C ILE A 156 -18.95 -4.48 3.62
N LEU A 157 -18.49 -4.25 4.85
CA LEU A 157 -17.44 -5.08 5.47
C LEU A 157 -17.90 -6.53 5.65
N ASP A 158 -19.14 -6.74 6.10
CA ASP A 158 -19.71 -8.08 6.26
C ASP A 158 -19.75 -8.83 4.93
N ASN A 159 -20.16 -8.16 3.86
CA ASN A 159 -20.23 -8.76 2.53
C ASN A 159 -18.82 -9.11 2.01
N ALA A 160 -17.85 -8.23 2.18
CA ALA A 160 -16.46 -8.48 1.77
C ALA A 160 -15.88 -9.68 2.52
N VAL A 161 -16.07 -9.75 3.84
CA VAL A 161 -15.60 -10.86 4.66
C VAL A 161 -16.26 -12.18 4.22
N ARG A 162 -17.57 -12.16 3.96
CA ARG A 162 -18.29 -13.35 3.50
C ARG A 162 -17.71 -13.88 2.18
N ASP A 163 -17.48 -13.01 1.21
CA ASP A 163 -16.91 -13.41 -0.07
C ASP A 163 -15.51 -14.00 0.10
N LEU A 164 -14.68 -13.39 0.94
CA LEU A 164 -13.34 -13.90 1.22
C LEU A 164 -13.38 -15.27 1.93
N GLN A 165 -14.33 -15.45 2.84
CA GLN A 165 -14.53 -16.74 3.51
C GLN A 165 -14.93 -17.83 2.51
N GLN A 166 -15.85 -17.52 1.59
CA GLN A 166 -16.30 -18.46 0.56
C GLN A 166 -15.18 -18.85 -0.39
N GLN A 167 -14.23 -17.97 -0.64
CA GLN A 167 -13.08 -18.23 -1.48
C GLN A 167 -11.91 -18.89 -0.74
N GLY A 168 -12.02 -19.05 0.58
CA GLY A 168 -11.02 -19.70 1.41
C GLY A 168 -9.81 -18.83 1.74
N PHE A 169 -9.91 -17.51 1.62
CA PHE A 169 -8.81 -16.60 1.93
C PHE A 169 -8.68 -16.27 3.41
N ILE A 170 -9.76 -16.31 4.15
CA ILE A 170 -9.76 -15.97 5.57
C ILE A 170 -9.33 -17.17 6.42
N VAL A 171 -8.37 -16.92 7.31
CA VAL A 171 -7.97 -17.91 8.30
C VAL A 171 -8.94 -17.85 9.46
N ASP A 172 -9.66 -18.94 9.69
CA ASP A 172 -10.50 -19.10 10.88
C ASP A 172 -9.61 -19.43 12.06
N VAL A 173 -9.50 -18.50 12.98
CA VAL A 173 -8.84 -18.73 14.25
C VAL A 173 -9.87 -19.41 15.16
N GLN A 174 -9.93 -20.72 15.10
CA GLN A 174 -10.63 -21.47 16.14
C GLN A 174 -9.69 -21.58 17.32
N SER A 175 -10.02 -20.87 18.35
CA SER A 175 -9.38 -21.01 19.64
C SER A 175 -9.78 -22.36 20.28
#